data_321abdb0727c725991381915a4f2ab1e
#
_entry.id   321abdb0727c725991381915a4f2ab1e
#
_cell.length_a   1.000
_cell.length_b   1.000
_cell.length_c   1.000
_cell.angle_alpha   90.00
_cell.angle_beta   90.00
_cell.angle_gamma   90.00
#
_symmetry.space_group_name_H-M   'P 1'
#
loop_
_entity.id
_entity.type
_entity.pdbx_description
1 polymer ?
#
loop_
_entity_poly.entity_id
_entity_poly.type
_entity_poly.pdbx_seq_one_letter_code
_entity_poly.pdbx_strand_id
1 'polypeptide(L)'
;MAEMKVNLSQKSIKEAIQKLKSFKENSKNLEEKILNDIAEEGLDEINSSLSNSDFEFSERVNAFSRVENGKAEIGIQGNQAIYEEYGTGTMGEQNPHPKKDSSLNPYNSGKTIRENKRIDSNASSEGIPVGGLYWTYKYNGEKIYTQGRPAGAHVYKASQRIKKNAKKIIIKRLGEELSKL
;
A
#
# COMPACT_ATOMS: atom_id res chain seq x y z
N MET A 1 -10.19 -13.63 -28.60
CA MET A 1 -8.80 -14.06 -28.91
C MET A 1 -8.42 -13.52 -30.27
N ALA A 2 -7.28 -12.84 -30.38
CA ALA A 2 -6.78 -12.42 -31.68
C ALA A 2 -6.22 -13.64 -32.42
N GLU A 3 -6.73 -13.93 -33.59
CA GLU A 3 -6.35 -15.07 -34.40
C GLU A 3 -5.56 -14.59 -35.62
N MET A 4 -4.33 -15.03 -35.77
CA MET A 4 -3.51 -14.69 -36.94
C MET A 4 -3.56 -15.84 -37.94
N LYS A 5 -4.25 -15.64 -39.07
CA LYS A 5 -4.29 -16.59 -40.18
C LYS A 5 -3.11 -16.34 -41.11
N VAL A 6 -2.19 -17.28 -41.22
CA VAL A 6 -1.03 -17.23 -42.11
C VAL A 6 -1.26 -18.16 -43.30
N ASN A 7 -1.25 -17.59 -44.48
CA ASN A 7 -1.25 -18.31 -45.73
C ASN A 7 0.20 -18.68 -46.09
N LEU A 8 0.46 -19.86 -46.72
CA LEU A 8 1.80 -20.33 -47.06
C LEU A 8 2.46 -19.55 -48.25
N SER A 9 1.93 -18.39 -48.64
CA SER A 9 2.57 -17.52 -49.61
C SER A 9 3.75 -16.76 -48.97
N GLN A 10 4.81 -16.49 -49.73
CA GLN A 10 5.96 -15.69 -49.28
C GLN A 10 5.55 -14.31 -48.75
N LYS A 11 4.52 -13.70 -49.32
CA LYS A 11 3.97 -12.40 -48.90
C LYS A 11 3.36 -12.51 -47.51
N SER A 12 2.49 -13.49 -47.30
CA SER A 12 1.82 -13.71 -46.00
C SER A 12 2.80 -14.06 -44.88
N ILE A 13 3.84 -14.85 -45.19
CA ILE A 13 4.90 -15.15 -44.22
C ILE A 13 5.71 -13.90 -43.85
N LYS A 14 6.06 -13.04 -44.82
CA LYS A 14 6.77 -11.78 -44.55
C LYS A 14 5.91 -10.85 -43.66
N GLU A 15 4.62 -10.70 -43.95
CA GLU A 15 3.68 -9.91 -43.16
C GLU A 15 3.56 -10.44 -41.72
N ALA A 16 3.45 -11.75 -41.56
CA ALA A 16 3.42 -12.39 -40.25
C ALA A 16 4.70 -12.14 -39.44
N ILE A 17 5.87 -12.27 -40.07
CA ILE A 17 7.17 -11.98 -39.43
C ILE A 17 7.24 -10.53 -39.02
N GLN A 18 6.76 -9.60 -39.84
CA GLN A 18 6.78 -8.16 -39.55
C GLN A 18 5.87 -7.83 -38.36
N LYS A 19 4.67 -8.41 -38.30
CA LYS A 19 3.76 -8.29 -37.16
C LYS A 19 4.35 -8.83 -35.87
N LEU A 20 5.00 -10.00 -35.91
CA LEU A 20 5.66 -10.58 -34.74
C LEU A 20 6.84 -9.74 -34.26
N LYS A 21 7.63 -9.14 -35.18
CA LYS A 21 8.68 -8.19 -34.81
C LYS A 21 8.11 -6.95 -34.11
N SER A 22 7.06 -6.36 -34.66
CA SER A 22 6.36 -5.22 -34.06
C SER A 22 5.82 -5.55 -32.68
N PHE A 23 5.20 -6.72 -32.50
CA PHE A 23 4.75 -7.18 -31.20
C PHE A 23 5.92 -7.33 -30.21
N LYS A 24 7.04 -7.92 -30.64
CA LYS A 24 8.23 -8.06 -29.80
C LYS A 24 8.79 -6.70 -29.36
N GLU A 25 8.78 -5.70 -30.21
CA GLU A 25 9.23 -4.35 -29.87
C GLU A 25 8.26 -3.65 -28.93
N ASN A 26 6.96 -3.73 -29.20
CA ASN A 26 5.91 -3.17 -28.35
C ASN A 26 5.83 -3.85 -26.97
N SER A 27 6.13 -5.15 -26.91
CA SER A 27 6.11 -5.91 -25.64
C SER A 27 7.22 -5.51 -24.66
N LYS A 28 8.30 -4.85 -25.12
CA LYS A 28 9.35 -4.33 -24.23
C LYS A 28 8.79 -3.28 -23.24
N ASN A 29 7.80 -2.50 -23.67
CA ASN A 29 7.17 -1.47 -22.85
C ASN A 29 5.91 -1.97 -22.14
N LEU A 30 5.48 -3.21 -22.43
CA LEU A 30 4.25 -3.77 -21.87
C LEU A 30 4.39 -4.07 -20.38
N GLU A 31 5.54 -4.60 -19.97
CA GLU A 31 5.85 -4.87 -18.56
C GLU A 31 5.79 -3.59 -17.73
N GLU A 32 6.45 -2.53 -18.21
CA GLU A 32 6.45 -1.23 -17.53
C GLU A 32 5.05 -0.64 -17.42
N LYS A 33 4.23 -0.73 -18.49
CA LYS A 33 2.83 -0.29 -18.46
C LYS A 33 1.99 -1.07 -17.44
N ILE A 34 2.17 -2.39 -17.38
CA ILE A 34 1.47 -3.24 -16.40
C ILE A 34 1.89 -2.86 -14.98
N LEU A 35 3.19 -2.67 -14.75
CA LEU A 35 3.70 -2.29 -13.43
C LEU A 35 3.21 -0.92 -13.00
N ASN A 36 3.13 0.05 -13.91
CA ASN A 36 2.57 1.37 -13.62
C ASN A 36 1.08 1.29 -13.26
N ASP A 37 0.27 0.53 -14.01
CA ASP A 37 -1.15 0.36 -13.67
C ASP A 37 -1.34 -0.32 -12.31
N ILE A 38 -0.51 -1.30 -11.98
CA ILE A 38 -0.54 -1.97 -10.67
C ILE A 38 -0.14 -0.98 -9.56
N ALA A 39 0.87 -0.15 -9.81
CA ALA A 39 1.35 0.85 -8.89
C ALA A 39 0.28 1.93 -8.64
N GLU A 40 -0.39 2.39 -9.69
CA GLU A 40 -1.49 3.35 -9.62
C GLU A 40 -2.68 2.79 -8.82
N GLU A 41 -3.11 1.56 -9.12
CA GLU A 41 -4.19 0.87 -8.39
C GLU A 41 -3.90 0.79 -6.88
N GLY A 42 -2.64 0.50 -6.52
CA GLY A 42 -2.22 0.42 -5.12
C GLY A 42 -2.13 1.79 -4.45
N LEU A 43 -1.62 2.79 -5.17
CA LEU A 43 -1.52 4.17 -4.69
C LEU A 43 -2.90 4.77 -4.41
N ASP A 44 -3.86 4.54 -5.31
CA ASP A 44 -5.25 4.99 -5.17
C ASP A 44 -5.91 4.38 -3.92
N GLU A 45 -5.69 3.09 -3.66
CA GLU A 45 -6.22 2.44 -2.46
C GLU A 45 -5.61 3.03 -1.19
N ILE A 46 -4.29 3.27 -1.17
CA ILE A 46 -3.63 3.88 0.00
C ILE A 46 -4.19 5.28 0.23
N ASN A 47 -4.25 6.13 -0.79
CA ASN A 47 -4.78 7.49 -0.69
C ASN A 47 -6.22 7.51 -0.22
N SER A 48 -7.08 6.65 -0.78
CA SER A 48 -8.46 6.50 -0.33
C SER A 48 -8.55 6.06 1.13
N SER A 49 -7.72 5.09 1.54
CA SER A 49 -7.69 4.60 2.91
C SER A 49 -7.16 5.64 3.90
N LEU A 50 -6.16 6.43 3.52
CA LEU A 50 -5.63 7.54 4.34
C LEU A 50 -6.65 8.67 4.49
N SER A 51 -7.33 9.04 3.41
CA SER A 51 -8.36 10.11 3.42
C SER A 51 -9.58 9.77 4.29
N ASN A 52 -9.86 8.48 4.46
CA ASN A 52 -10.95 7.99 5.30
C ASN A 52 -10.51 7.73 6.76
N SER A 53 -9.24 7.99 7.08
CA SER A 53 -8.78 7.89 8.47
C SER A 53 -9.09 9.19 9.21
N ASP A 54 -9.84 9.11 10.32
CA ASP A 54 -10.26 10.25 11.18
C ASP A 54 -9.08 10.93 11.90
N PHE A 55 -7.91 11.05 11.27
CA PHE A 55 -6.72 11.41 12.01
C PHE A 55 -6.13 12.76 11.61
N GLU A 56 -6.02 13.67 12.60
CA GLU A 56 -5.35 14.98 12.50
C GLU A 56 -3.87 14.90 12.06
N PHE A 57 -3.27 13.71 12.05
CA PHE A 57 -1.87 13.49 11.68
C PHE A 57 -1.65 12.90 10.28
N SER A 58 -2.69 12.76 9.47
CA SER A 58 -2.57 12.31 8.06
C SER A 58 -1.61 13.18 7.25
N GLU A 59 -1.45 14.47 7.60
CA GLU A 59 -0.50 15.38 6.98
C GLU A 59 0.98 14.97 7.11
N ARG A 60 1.30 14.02 8.00
CA ARG A 60 2.67 13.53 8.24
C ARG A 60 2.99 12.21 7.55
N VAL A 61 2.03 11.66 6.86
CA VAL A 61 2.17 10.39 6.13
C VAL A 61 1.72 10.60 4.70
N ASN A 62 2.59 10.26 3.76
CA ASN A 62 2.32 10.36 2.34
C ASN A 62 2.39 8.98 1.70
N ALA A 63 1.44 8.69 0.81
CA ALA A 63 1.53 7.54 -0.06
C ALA A 63 2.58 7.78 -1.15
N PHE A 64 3.26 6.74 -1.57
CA PHE A 64 4.17 6.78 -2.71
C PHE A 64 4.05 5.51 -3.56
N SER A 65 4.35 5.66 -4.83
CA SER A 65 4.61 4.55 -5.73
C SER A 65 5.80 4.88 -6.62
N ARG A 66 6.55 3.85 -7.01
CA ARG A 66 7.61 3.96 -8.01
C ARG A 66 7.73 2.67 -8.79
N VAL A 67 8.10 2.78 -10.05
CA VAL A 67 8.37 1.64 -10.92
C VAL A 67 9.78 1.79 -11.46
N GLU A 68 10.65 0.88 -11.05
CA GLU A 68 12.06 0.88 -11.44
C GLU A 68 12.57 -0.55 -11.58
N ASN A 69 13.43 -0.80 -12.59
CA ASN A 69 14.12 -2.08 -12.78
C ASN A 69 13.18 -3.30 -12.80
N GLY A 70 12.01 -3.20 -13.45
CA GLY A 70 11.03 -4.28 -13.53
C GLY A 70 10.31 -4.57 -12.21
N LYS A 71 10.27 -3.61 -11.29
CA LYS A 71 9.58 -3.72 -9.99
C LYS A 71 8.72 -2.50 -9.74
N ALA A 72 7.52 -2.75 -9.20
CA ALA A 72 6.67 -1.71 -8.64
C ALA A 72 6.80 -1.74 -7.11
N GLU A 73 7.05 -0.59 -6.50
CA GLU A 73 7.06 -0.40 -5.06
C GLU A 73 5.98 0.61 -4.69
N ILE A 74 5.16 0.25 -3.70
CA ILE A 74 4.03 1.05 -3.25
C ILE A 74 4.04 1.04 -1.73
N GLY A 75 3.83 2.20 -1.12
CA GLY A 75 3.87 2.29 0.32
C GLY A 75 3.43 3.61 0.88
N ILE A 76 3.64 3.76 2.17
CA ILE A 76 3.50 5.02 2.90
C ILE A 76 4.85 5.42 3.48
N GLN A 77 5.09 6.73 3.52
CA GLN A 77 6.31 7.30 4.08
C GLN A 77 5.98 8.46 5.00
N GLY A 78 6.87 8.71 5.93
CA GLY A 78 6.75 9.79 6.91
C GLY A 78 7.07 9.29 8.32
N ASN A 79 7.25 10.22 9.25
CA ASN A 79 7.66 9.93 10.61
C ASN A 79 6.67 9.05 11.39
N GLN A 80 5.43 8.97 10.93
CA GLN A 80 4.36 8.21 11.57
C GLN A 80 3.84 7.04 10.75
N ALA A 81 4.44 6.78 9.57
CA ALA A 81 3.97 5.76 8.64
C ALA A 81 3.78 4.38 9.29
N ILE A 82 4.74 3.97 10.14
CA ILE A 82 4.68 2.68 10.81
C ILE A 82 3.54 2.60 11.84
N TYR A 83 3.27 3.71 12.52
CA TYR A 83 2.18 3.80 13.50
C TYR A 83 0.81 3.88 12.81
N GLU A 84 0.75 4.49 11.63
CA GLU A 84 -0.43 4.49 10.77
C GLU A 84 -0.76 3.08 10.31
N GLU A 85 0.22 2.34 9.85
CA GLU A 85 0.01 0.99 9.33
C GLU A 85 -0.38 0.01 10.44
N TYR A 86 0.36 0.01 11.56
CA TYR A 86 0.22 -1.03 12.61
C TYR A 86 -0.59 -0.60 13.82
N GLY A 87 -0.94 0.68 13.93
CA GLY A 87 -1.62 1.23 15.10
C GLY A 87 -0.68 1.49 16.28
N THR A 88 -1.21 2.02 17.37
CA THR A 88 -0.45 2.33 18.59
C THR A 88 -1.30 2.14 19.84
N GLY A 89 -0.62 1.93 20.96
CA GLY A 89 -1.25 1.89 22.30
C GLY A 89 -2.32 0.81 22.45
N THR A 90 -3.20 1.00 23.40
CA THR A 90 -4.29 0.07 23.71
C THR A 90 -5.25 -0.12 22.53
N MET A 91 -5.52 0.95 21.79
CA MET A 91 -6.37 0.89 20.60
C MET A 91 -5.75 0.04 19.49
N GLY A 92 -4.43 0.12 19.28
CA GLY A 92 -3.71 -0.73 18.34
C GLY A 92 -3.63 -2.20 18.78
N GLU A 93 -3.52 -2.45 20.10
CA GLU A 93 -3.56 -3.80 20.66
C GLU A 93 -4.94 -4.45 20.47
N GLN A 94 -6.02 -3.70 20.65
CA GLN A 94 -7.40 -4.18 20.48
C GLN A 94 -7.80 -4.35 19.01
N ASN A 95 -7.25 -3.54 18.12
CA ASN A 95 -7.51 -3.56 16.69
C ASN A 95 -6.19 -3.73 15.92
N PRO A 96 -5.56 -4.92 16.00
CA PRO A 96 -4.24 -5.15 15.48
C PRO A 96 -4.24 -5.22 13.95
N HIS A 97 -3.11 -4.91 13.36
CA HIS A 97 -2.87 -5.11 11.94
C HIS A 97 -3.06 -6.58 11.54
N PRO A 98 -3.68 -6.91 10.39
CA PRO A 98 -3.88 -8.29 9.93
C PRO A 98 -2.60 -9.12 9.82
N LYS A 99 -1.45 -8.45 9.69
CA LYS A 99 -0.10 -9.03 9.71
C LYS A 99 0.63 -8.66 11.00
N LYS A 100 -0.01 -8.85 12.15
CA LYS A 100 0.55 -8.52 13.48
C LYS A 100 1.90 -9.19 13.77
N ASP A 101 2.13 -10.37 13.19
CA ASP A 101 3.38 -11.13 13.38
C ASP A 101 4.51 -10.72 12.43
N SER A 102 4.29 -9.69 11.60
CA SER A 102 5.33 -9.14 10.73
C SER A 102 6.49 -8.59 11.55
N SER A 103 7.72 -8.82 11.09
CA SER A 103 8.93 -8.24 11.69
C SER A 103 8.97 -6.71 11.63
N LEU A 104 8.16 -6.11 10.74
CA LEU A 104 8.00 -4.65 10.63
C LEU A 104 7.05 -4.08 11.67
N ASN A 105 6.26 -4.94 12.35
CA ASN A 105 5.36 -4.49 13.39
C ASN A 105 6.19 -3.97 14.58
N PRO A 106 6.06 -2.69 14.98
CA PRO A 106 6.81 -2.08 16.07
C PRO A 106 6.59 -2.78 17.42
N TYR A 107 5.47 -3.46 17.60
CA TYR A 107 5.19 -4.24 18.82
C TYR A 107 5.99 -5.54 18.90
N ASN A 108 6.42 -6.11 17.76
CA ASN A 108 7.19 -7.35 17.72
C ASN A 108 8.69 -7.11 17.80
N SER A 109 9.17 -5.92 17.48
CA SER A 109 10.60 -5.59 17.42
C SER A 109 11.27 -5.44 18.78
N GLY A 110 10.53 -5.51 19.89
CA GLY A 110 11.05 -5.21 21.23
C GLY A 110 11.51 -3.75 21.42
N LYS A 111 11.52 -2.96 20.37
CA LYS A 111 11.85 -1.53 20.38
C LYS A 111 10.63 -0.73 20.80
N THR A 112 10.40 -0.66 22.05
CA THR A 112 10.14 0.50 22.88
C THR A 112 9.14 1.55 22.46
N ILE A 113 7.94 1.12 22.12
CA ILE A 113 6.79 1.93 22.52
C ILE A 113 6.62 1.80 24.07
N ARG A 114 7.31 0.84 24.67
CA ARG A 114 7.29 0.55 26.12
C ARG A 114 7.96 1.58 27.03
N GLU A 115 8.75 2.50 26.50
CA GLU A 115 9.38 3.56 27.32
C GLU A 115 8.44 4.71 27.67
N ASN A 116 7.32 4.84 26.97
CA ASN A 116 6.26 5.75 27.39
C ASN A 116 5.46 5.05 28.48
N LYS A 117 5.66 5.47 29.74
CA LYS A 117 4.99 4.89 30.90
C LYS A 117 3.49 4.79 30.68
N ARG A 118 2.96 3.59 30.71
CA ARG A 118 1.53 3.34 30.90
C ARG A 118 1.12 4.03 32.20
N ILE A 119 0.26 5.02 32.14
CA ILE A 119 -0.29 5.67 33.31
C ILE A 119 -1.63 5.03 33.54
N ASP A 120 -1.75 4.37 34.68
CA ASP A 120 -3.04 3.89 35.20
C ASP A 120 -3.89 5.11 35.55
N SER A 121 -5.08 5.23 35.01
CA SER A 121 -5.92 6.41 35.05
C SER A 121 -6.61 6.67 36.39
N ASN A 122 -6.10 6.09 37.47
CA ASN A 122 -6.49 6.52 38.82
C ASN A 122 -5.99 7.93 39.18
N ALA A 123 -5.17 8.55 38.31
CA ALA A 123 -4.80 9.94 38.47
C ALA A 123 -5.92 10.83 37.86
N SER A 124 -6.69 11.48 38.71
CA SER A 124 -7.63 12.53 38.34
C SER A 124 -6.87 13.72 37.77
N SER A 125 -6.74 13.78 36.45
CA SER A 125 -6.35 14.98 35.73
C SER A 125 -7.48 15.36 34.79
N GLU A 126 -7.79 16.66 34.75
CA GLU A 126 -8.83 17.22 33.88
C GLU A 126 -8.72 16.66 32.45
N GLY A 127 -9.82 16.13 31.94
CA GLY A 127 -9.92 15.64 30.56
C GLY A 127 -9.54 14.18 30.32
N ILE A 128 -9.14 13.39 31.33
CA ILE A 128 -8.86 11.96 31.19
C ILE A 128 -10.06 11.16 31.68
N PRO A 129 -10.69 10.32 30.81
CA PRO A 129 -11.75 9.44 31.24
C PRO A 129 -11.26 8.45 32.29
N VAL A 130 -12.02 8.28 33.37
CA VAL A 130 -11.72 7.35 34.46
C VAL A 130 -11.78 5.91 33.92
N GLY A 131 -10.75 5.08 34.21
CA GLY A 131 -10.76 3.65 33.93
C GLY A 131 -10.08 3.19 32.63
N GLY A 132 -9.33 4.03 31.95
CA GLY A 132 -8.57 3.66 30.73
C GLY A 132 -7.06 3.62 30.91
N LEU A 133 -6.37 2.83 30.10
CA LEU A 133 -4.91 2.87 29.99
C LEU A 133 -4.53 3.90 28.94
N TYR A 134 -3.72 4.87 29.33
CA TYR A 134 -3.26 5.95 28.47
C TYR A 134 -1.75 5.94 28.34
N TRP A 135 -1.29 6.43 27.18
CA TRP A 135 0.10 6.76 26.91
C TRP A 135 0.26 8.27 26.98
N THR A 136 1.44 8.73 27.31
CA THR A 136 1.75 10.14 27.27
C THR A 136 2.91 10.43 26.34
N TYR A 137 2.80 11.49 25.57
CA TYR A 137 3.90 12.04 24.80
C TYR A 137 3.93 13.56 24.92
N LYS A 138 5.04 14.17 24.58
CA LYS A 138 5.15 15.65 24.56
C LYS A 138 4.99 16.13 23.12
N TYR A 139 4.11 17.13 22.93
CA TYR A 139 3.93 17.81 21.68
C TYR A 139 3.89 19.32 21.93
N ASN A 140 4.75 20.09 21.27
CA ASN A 140 4.91 21.54 21.47
C ASN A 140 5.11 21.95 22.96
N GLY A 141 5.77 21.10 23.74
CA GLY A 141 6.01 21.33 25.17
C GLY A 141 4.89 20.86 26.09
N GLU A 142 3.73 20.58 25.57
CA GLU A 142 2.57 20.09 26.32
C GLU A 142 2.58 18.56 26.42
N LYS A 143 2.05 18.05 27.53
CA LYS A 143 1.89 16.62 27.76
C LYS A 143 0.52 16.17 27.23
N ILE A 144 0.54 15.36 26.17
CA ILE A 144 -0.66 14.80 25.54
C ILE A 144 -0.91 13.39 26.07
N TYR A 145 -2.15 13.09 26.38
CA TYR A 145 -2.63 11.77 26.80
C TYR A 145 -3.36 11.11 25.64
N THR A 146 -3.08 9.84 25.37
CA THR A 146 -3.73 9.09 24.29
C THR A 146 -3.86 7.60 24.61
N GLN A 147 -4.94 6.99 24.15
CA GLN A 147 -5.08 5.53 24.13
C GLN A 147 -4.41 4.89 22.91
N GLY A 148 -3.83 5.72 22.05
CA GLY A 148 -3.30 5.29 20.77
C GLY A 148 -4.38 5.25 19.69
N ARG A 149 -4.17 4.41 18.69
CA ARG A 149 -5.02 4.30 17.51
C ARG A 149 -5.07 2.88 16.96
N PRO A 150 -6.16 2.48 16.30
CA PRO A 150 -6.23 1.21 15.62
C PRO A 150 -5.24 1.17 14.44
N ALA A 151 -4.89 -0.02 13.98
CA ALA A 151 -4.10 -0.19 12.76
C ALA A 151 -4.89 0.29 11.54
N GLY A 152 -4.31 1.20 10.77
CA GLY A 152 -4.91 1.66 9.51
C GLY A 152 -4.82 0.61 8.41
N ALA A 153 -3.74 -0.18 8.43
CA ALA A 153 -3.47 -1.26 7.50
C ALA A 153 -3.57 -0.84 6.01
N HIS A 154 -3.12 0.37 5.69
CA HIS A 154 -3.28 1.00 4.38
C HIS A 154 -2.54 0.23 3.28
N VAL A 155 -1.27 -0.10 3.52
CA VAL A 155 -0.44 -0.87 2.59
C VAL A 155 -0.95 -2.31 2.47
N TYR A 156 -1.41 -2.90 3.58
CA TYR A 156 -2.04 -4.21 3.55
C TYR A 156 -3.29 -4.22 2.68
N LYS A 157 -4.21 -3.25 2.82
CA LYS A 157 -5.43 -3.11 2.01
C LYS A 157 -5.07 -2.96 0.52
N ALA A 158 -4.10 -2.11 0.19
CA ALA A 158 -3.60 -1.95 -1.17
C ALA A 158 -3.07 -3.28 -1.73
N SER A 159 -2.30 -4.03 -0.94
CA SER A 159 -1.78 -5.34 -1.35
C SER A 159 -2.90 -6.35 -1.67
N GLN A 160 -4.00 -6.34 -0.92
CA GLN A 160 -5.15 -7.20 -1.17
C GLN A 160 -5.89 -6.77 -2.45
N ARG A 161 -6.06 -5.48 -2.66
CA ARG A 161 -6.69 -4.93 -3.87
C ARG A 161 -5.87 -5.27 -5.12
N ILE A 162 -4.56 -5.07 -5.08
CA ILE A 162 -3.66 -5.45 -6.16
C ILE A 162 -3.78 -6.95 -6.48
N LYS A 163 -3.71 -7.82 -5.47
CA LYS A 163 -3.85 -9.29 -5.67
C LYS A 163 -5.17 -9.65 -6.36
N LYS A 164 -6.25 -8.95 -6.02
CA LYS A 164 -7.58 -9.17 -6.62
C LYS A 164 -7.63 -8.71 -8.08
N ASN A 165 -6.97 -7.60 -8.41
CA ASN A 165 -7.12 -6.92 -9.69
C ASN A 165 -5.97 -7.16 -10.68
N ALA A 166 -4.79 -7.62 -10.24
CA ALA A 166 -3.60 -7.78 -11.07
C ALA A 166 -3.86 -8.60 -12.35
N LYS A 167 -4.57 -9.73 -12.22
CA LYS A 167 -4.91 -10.55 -13.39
C LYS A 167 -5.74 -9.79 -14.43
N LYS A 168 -6.69 -8.96 -13.98
CA LYS A 168 -7.54 -8.16 -14.86
C LYS A 168 -6.73 -7.08 -15.58
N ILE A 169 -5.82 -6.41 -14.85
CA ILE A 169 -4.92 -5.39 -15.40
C ILE A 169 -4.03 -6.02 -16.50
N ILE A 170 -3.39 -7.15 -16.21
CA ILE A 170 -2.53 -7.86 -17.14
C ILE A 170 -3.30 -8.27 -18.41
N ILE A 171 -4.48 -8.89 -18.26
CA ILE A 171 -5.30 -9.33 -19.41
C ILE A 171 -5.72 -8.14 -20.26
N LYS A 172 -6.11 -7.02 -19.64
CA LYS A 172 -6.48 -5.80 -20.34
C LYS A 172 -5.33 -5.29 -21.20
N ARG A 173 -4.14 -5.12 -20.61
CA ARG A 173 -2.97 -4.60 -21.32
C ARG A 173 -2.48 -5.54 -22.43
N LEU A 174 -2.48 -6.85 -22.19
CA LEU A 174 -2.17 -7.85 -23.22
C LEU A 174 -3.18 -7.77 -24.38
N GLY A 175 -4.48 -7.64 -24.09
CA GLY A 175 -5.52 -7.50 -25.11
C GLY A 175 -5.35 -6.24 -25.96
N GLU A 176 -5.02 -5.11 -25.32
CA GLU A 176 -4.72 -3.86 -26.02
C GLU A 176 -3.52 -3.97 -26.97
N GLU A 177 -2.45 -4.65 -26.57
CA GLU A 177 -1.27 -4.84 -27.44
C GLU A 177 -1.55 -5.85 -28.55
N LEU A 178 -2.26 -6.93 -28.28
CA LEU A 178 -2.65 -7.92 -29.29
C LEU A 178 -3.62 -7.36 -30.33
N SER A 179 -4.47 -6.40 -29.97
CA SER A 179 -5.40 -5.76 -30.91
C SER A 179 -4.71 -4.87 -31.95
N LYS A 180 -3.46 -4.54 -31.77
CA LYS A 180 -2.65 -3.74 -32.72
C LYS A 180 -1.97 -4.60 -33.81
N LEU A 181 -2.08 -5.93 -33.71
CA LEU A 181 -1.55 -6.89 -34.68
C LEU A 181 -2.49 -7.11 -35.87
#